data_a1f8ff0e046bbb6b67997429119893e1
#
_entry.id   a1f8ff0e046bbb6b67997429119893e1
#
_cell.length_a   1.000
_cell.length_b   1.000
_cell.length_c   1.000
_cell.angle_alpha   90.00
_cell.angle_beta   90.00
_cell.angle_gamma   90.00
#
_symmetry.space_group_name_H-M   'P 1'
#
loop_
_entity.id
_entity.type
_entity.pdbx_description
1 polymer ?
#
loop_
_entity_poly.entity_id
_entity_poly.type
_entity_poly.pdbx_seq_one_letter_code
_entity_poly.pdbx_strand_id
1 'polypeptide(L)'
;YYLYHAIKKLVFLNKLKTFLIYFLSSIIVFIFLDFYIFKLFGHGFPSSVSEEKFERSPTPYDMFSGKPNYKDHNSLGFRGDEFKNIDRDTFQIAFFGGSTGYNGDPTIAKLIEQKLKEKNIKVQTFNFSSVSSNHNQHLHRLLKYSELKFDLVIFYGGFNETIQTYLYDPRPGYPFNYWIRDELDKLKYILLKYSSIY
;
A
#
# COMPACT_ATOMS: atom_id res chain seq x y z
N TYR A 1 -43.04 40.45 34.59
CA TYR A 1 -41.80 39.66 34.78
C TYR A 1 -41.82 38.38 33.92
N TYR A 2 -42.82 37.58 33.98
CA TYR A 2 -42.96 36.32 33.21
C TYR A 2 -42.99 36.56 31.71
N LEU A 3 -43.68 37.55 31.21
CA LEU A 3 -43.75 37.88 29.78
C LEU A 3 -42.39 38.25 29.21
N TYR A 4 -41.60 39.03 29.94
CA TYR A 4 -40.25 39.43 29.56
C TYR A 4 -39.31 38.21 29.43
N HIS A 5 -39.35 37.30 30.37
CA HIS A 5 -38.59 36.05 30.33
C HIS A 5 -39.02 35.14 29.18
N ALA A 6 -40.32 35.03 28.90
CA ALA A 6 -40.85 34.24 27.77
C ALA A 6 -40.35 34.84 26.42
N ILE A 7 -40.41 36.13 26.24
CA ILE A 7 -39.92 36.83 25.03
C ILE A 7 -38.42 36.60 24.87
N LYS A 8 -37.64 36.77 25.93
CA LYS A 8 -36.19 36.58 25.90
C LYS A 8 -35.81 35.14 25.53
N LYS A 9 -36.54 34.15 26.04
CA LYS A 9 -36.39 32.72 25.70
C LYS A 9 -36.74 32.46 24.24
N LEU A 10 -37.82 33.05 23.74
CA LEU A 10 -38.23 32.90 22.33
C LEU A 10 -37.17 33.49 21.36
N VAL A 11 -36.67 34.68 21.67
CA VAL A 11 -35.61 35.32 20.88
C VAL A 11 -34.33 34.51 20.88
N PHE A 12 -33.93 33.94 22.02
CA PHE A 12 -32.81 33.07 22.14
C PHE A 12 -32.98 31.78 21.31
N LEU A 13 -34.13 31.12 21.39
CA LEU A 13 -34.44 29.94 20.61
C LEU A 13 -34.40 30.22 19.10
N ASN A 14 -34.93 31.35 18.66
CA ASN A 14 -34.88 31.74 17.26
C ASN A 14 -33.44 31.97 16.78
N LYS A 15 -32.60 32.64 17.58
CA LYS A 15 -31.20 32.84 17.27
C LYS A 15 -30.44 31.50 17.21
N LEU A 16 -30.71 30.61 18.15
CA LEU A 16 -30.11 29.27 18.16
C LEU A 16 -30.52 28.45 16.93
N LYS A 17 -31.81 28.49 16.57
CA LYS A 17 -32.33 27.83 15.36
C LYS A 17 -31.63 28.38 14.10
N THR A 18 -31.52 29.69 13.99
CA THR A 18 -30.85 30.35 12.86
C THR A 18 -29.38 29.94 12.79
N PHE A 19 -28.68 29.97 13.92
CA PHE A 19 -27.29 29.52 14.02
C PHE A 19 -27.13 28.04 13.57
N LEU A 20 -27.99 27.16 14.06
CA LEU A 20 -27.95 25.74 13.68
C LEU A 20 -28.19 25.52 12.17
N ILE A 21 -29.11 26.30 11.58
CA ILE A 21 -29.36 26.23 10.13
C ILE A 21 -28.09 26.62 9.35
N TYR A 22 -27.47 27.73 9.70
CA TYR A 22 -26.23 28.17 9.01
C TYR A 22 -25.09 27.19 9.24
N PHE A 23 -24.94 26.67 10.46
CA PHE A 23 -23.90 25.70 10.77
C PHE A 23 -24.07 24.38 9.97
N LEU A 24 -25.29 23.85 9.93
CA LEU A 24 -25.57 22.63 9.15
C LEU A 24 -25.41 22.87 7.65
N SER A 25 -25.85 24.02 7.14
CA SER A 25 -25.64 24.39 5.74
C SER A 25 -24.18 24.49 5.39
N SER A 26 -23.35 25.06 6.28
CA SER A 26 -21.91 25.14 6.08
C SER A 26 -21.25 23.78 6.03
N ILE A 27 -21.68 22.84 6.89
CA ILE A 27 -21.19 21.46 6.87
C ILE A 27 -21.56 20.77 5.55
N ILE A 28 -22.80 20.94 5.08
CA ILE A 28 -23.25 20.33 3.81
C ILE A 28 -22.43 20.88 2.64
N VAL A 29 -22.22 22.20 2.58
CA VAL A 29 -21.40 22.83 1.54
C VAL A 29 -19.96 22.31 1.60
N PHE A 30 -19.41 22.21 2.81
CA PHE A 30 -18.04 21.71 3.01
C PHE A 30 -17.89 20.26 2.53
N ILE A 31 -18.83 19.36 2.89
CA ILE A 31 -18.83 17.96 2.43
C ILE A 31 -18.95 17.92 0.90
N PHE A 32 -19.84 18.73 0.33
CA PHE A 32 -20.00 18.79 -1.12
C PHE A 32 -18.73 19.25 -1.84
N LEU A 33 -18.07 20.30 -1.33
CA LEU A 33 -16.80 20.79 -1.86
C LEU A 33 -15.69 19.75 -1.72
N ASP A 34 -15.58 19.07 -0.59
CA ASP A 34 -14.62 18.01 -0.38
C ASP A 34 -14.81 16.88 -1.40
N PHE A 35 -16.05 16.43 -1.59
CA PHE A 35 -16.40 15.44 -2.60
C PHE A 35 -16.08 15.91 -4.03
N TYR A 36 -16.35 17.18 -4.33
CA TYR A 36 -16.08 17.76 -5.64
C TYR A 36 -14.57 17.86 -5.91
N ILE A 37 -13.79 18.31 -4.93
CA ILE A 37 -12.33 18.36 -4.99
C ILE A 37 -11.77 16.95 -5.16
N PHE A 38 -12.27 15.98 -4.40
CA PHE A 38 -11.87 14.57 -4.54
C PHE A 38 -12.15 14.04 -5.95
N LYS A 39 -13.32 14.35 -6.52
CA LYS A 39 -13.69 13.94 -7.88
C LYS A 39 -12.76 14.52 -8.94
N LEU A 40 -12.28 15.75 -8.76
CA LEU A 40 -11.40 16.43 -9.72
C LEU A 40 -9.94 16.01 -9.60
N PHE A 41 -9.44 15.88 -8.39
CA PHE A 41 -8.01 15.74 -8.12
C PHE A 41 -7.64 14.40 -7.46
N GLY A 42 -8.61 13.67 -6.93
CA GLY A 42 -8.37 12.49 -6.13
C GLY A 42 -7.52 12.78 -4.89
N HIS A 43 -6.83 11.78 -4.38
CA HIS A 43 -5.87 11.95 -3.27
C HIS A 43 -4.48 12.42 -3.74
N GLY A 44 -4.35 12.91 -4.97
CA GLY A 44 -3.06 13.34 -5.53
C GLY A 44 -2.07 12.20 -5.79
N PHE A 45 -2.44 10.96 -5.49
CA PHE A 45 -1.65 9.78 -5.81
C PHE A 45 -2.31 9.02 -6.95
N PRO A 46 -1.56 8.67 -8.01
CA PRO A 46 -2.09 7.83 -9.06
C PRO A 46 -2.48 6.47 -8.45
N SER A 47 -3.77 6.21 -8.35
CA SER A 47 -4.34 4.90 -8.03
C SER A 47 -4.01 3.82 -9.07
N SER A 48 -3.24 4.19 -10.06
CA SER A 48 -2.90 3.41 -11.24
C SER A 48 -1.60 2.59 -11.11
N VAL A 49 -1.27 2.12 -9.93
CA VAL A 49 -0.44 0.91 -9.93
C VAL A 49 -1.39 -0.18 -10.39
N SER A 50 -1.26 -0.57 -11.64
CA SER A 50 -2.12 -1.54 -12.29
C SER A 50 -2.17 -2.83 -11.45
N GLU A 51 -3.16 -2.94 -10.59
CA GLU A 51 -3.48 -4.17 -9.87
C GLU A 51 -3.70 -5.35 -10.84
N GLU A 52 -3.97 -5.04 -12.09
CA GLU A 52 -4.15 -6.02 -13.16
C GLU A 52 -2.96 -6.94 -13.41
N LYS A 53 -1.73 -6.53 -13.05
CA LYS A 53 -0.53 -7.33 -13.28
C LYS A 53 -0.08 -8.15 -12.07
N PHE A 54 -0.59 -7.83 -10.89
CA PHE A 54 -0.20 -8.51 -9.66
C PHE A 54 -1.40 -9.15 -8.98
N GLU A 55 -1.51 -10.46 -9.09
CA GLU A 55 -2.49 -11.24 -8.33
C GLU A 55 -1.85 -11.76 -7.05
N ARG A 56 -2.50 -11.46 -5.91
CA ARG A 56 -2.02 -11.85 -4.57
C ARG A 56 -2.48 -13.24 -4.20
N SER A 57 -1.59 -13.96 -3.53
CA SER A 57 -1.88 -15.24 -2.90
C SER A 57 -1.57 -15.14 -1.40
N PRO A 58 -2.46 -15.64 -0.51
CA PRO A 58 -2.15 -15.70 0.91
C PRO A 58 -0.93 -16.55 1.17
N THR A 59 -0.03 -16.05 2.00
CA THR A 59 1.17 -16.79 2.42
C THR A 59 1.36 -16.69 3.93
N PRO A 60 1.77 -17.80 4.59
CA PRO A 60 2.10 -17.76 6.01
C PRO A 60 3.21 -16.73 6.28
N TYR A 61 3.08 -15.97 7.35
CA TYR A 61 4.01 -14.95 7.85
C TYR A 61 4.17 -13.72 6.96
N ASP A 62 4.11 -13.86 5.63
CA ASP A 62 4.19 -12.74 4.66
C ASP A 62 2.85 -12.05 4.45
N MET A 63 1.76 -12.66 4.90
CA MET A 63 0.36 -12.33 4.64
C MET A 63 -0.03 -12.47 3.17
N PHE A 64 0.78 -12.04 2.25
CA PHE A 64 0.59 -12.24 0.82
C PHE A 64 1.92 -12.22 0.06
N SER A 65 1.94 -12.93 -1.06
CA SER A 65 2.94 -12.81 -2.13
C SER A 65 2.23 -12.76 -3.49
N GLY A 66 2.97 -12.74 -4.57
CA GLY A 66 2.38 -12.95 -5.89
C GLY A 66 1.86 -14.38 -6.05
N LYS A 67 0.85 -14.56 -6.90
CA LYS A 67 0.30 -15.87 -7.21
C LYS A 67 1.32 -16.71 -7.98
N PRO A 68 1.64 -17.93 -7.53
CA PRO A 68 2.55 -18.81 -8.21
C PRO A 68 2.11 -19.12 -9.66
N ASN A 69 3.07 -19.15 -10.58
CA ASN A 69 2.86 -19.48 -11.99
C ASN A 69 1.83 -18.57 -12.71
N TYR A 70 1.63 -17.37 -12.20
CA TYR A 70 0.72 -16.39 -12.81
C TYR A 70 1.50 -15.41 -13.67
N LYS A 71 1.22 -15.36 -14.98
CA LYS A 71 1.94 -14.53 -15.96
C LYS A 71 3.46 -14.81 -15.93
N ASP A 72 4.27 -13.81 -15.57
CA ASP A 72 5.72 -13.88 -15.47
C ASP A 72 6.23 -14.22 -14.05
N HIS A 73 5.34 -14.71 -13.18
CA HIS A 73 5.74 -15.21 -11.87
C HIS A 73 6.28 -16.63 -11.98
N ASN A 74 7.35 -16.90 -11.24
CA ASN A 74 7.89 -18.23 -11.05
C ASN A 74 7.01 -19.11 -10.14
N SER A 75 7.41 -20.34 -9.89
CA SER A 75 6.68 -21.30 -9.05
C SER A 75 6.51 -20.86 -7.59
N LEU A 76 7.24 -19.85 -7.13
CA LEU A 76 7.14 -19.27 -5.79
C LEU A 76 6.31 -17.97 -5.76
N GLY A 77 5.82 -17.49 -6.90
CA GLY A 77 5.04 -16.28 -7.00
C GLY A 77 5.88 -14.99 -7.10
N PHE A 78 7.15 -15.09 -7.43
CA PHE A 78 8.02 -13.95 -7.66
C PHE A 78 8.30 -13.77 -9.15
N ARG A 79 8.46 -12.54 -9.57
CA ARG A 79 8.73 -12.20 -10.95
C ARG A 79 10.19 -12.46 -11.31
N GLY A 80 10.44 -13.32 -12.31
CA GLY A 80 11.77 -13.66 -12.80
C GLY A 80 12.03 -15.16 -12.86
N ASP A 81 13.29 -15.51 -12.93
CA ASP A 81 13.74 -16.89 -13.13
C ASP A 81 13.39 -17.82 -11.95
N GLU A 82 13.28 -19.11 -12.21
CA GLU A 82 13.09 -20.13 -11.17
C GLU A 82 14.32 -20.25 -10.26
N PHE A 83 14.08 -20.47 -8.96
CA PHE A 83 15.16 -20.61 -7.97
C PHE A 83 15.76 -22.01 -7.91
N LYS A 84 15.40 -22.89 -8.84
CA LYS A 84 15.76 -24.31 -8.79
C LYS A 84 17.21 -24.61 -9.17
N ASN A 85 17.85 -23.77 -9.96
CA ASN A 85 19.20 -24.00 -10.49
C ASN A 85 20.16 -22.97 -9.92
N ILE A 86 20.48 -23.10 -8.63
CA ILE A 86 21.45 -22.25 -7.99
C ILE A 86 22.84 -22.77 -8.29
N ASP A 87 23.54 -22.10 -9.21
CA ASP A 87 24.94 -22.34 -9.48
C ASP A 87 25.79 -21.78 -8.34
N ARG A 88 26.40 -22.65 -7.56
CA ARG A 88 27.22 -22.29 -6.38
C ARG A 88 28.51 -21.52 -6.74
N ASP A 89 28.95 -21.59 -7.98
CA ASP A 89 30.12 -20.86 -8.47
C ASP A 89 29.76 -19.46 -8.98
N THR A 90 28.50 -19.07 -8.86
CA THR A 90 27.96 -17.79 -9.30
C THR A 90 27.62 -16.93 -8.07
N PHE A 91 28.01 -15.66 -8.09
CA PHE A 91 27.68 -14.70 -7.03
C PHE A 91 26.16 -14.48 -6.98
N GLN A 92 25.56 -14.69 -5.83
CA GLN A 92 24.11 -14.73 -5.67
C GLN A 92 23.60 -13.49 -4.92
N ILE A 93 22.69 -12.76 -5.56
CA ILE A 93 22.08 -11.56 -5.00
C ILE A 93 20.61 -11.81 -4.74
N ALA A 94 20.16 -11.61 -3.50
CA ALA A 94 18.74 -11.51 -3.15
C ALA A 94 18.30 -10.05 -3.17
N PHE A 95 17.30 -9.74 -3.99
CA PHE A 95 16.75 -8.39 -4.11
C PHE A 95 15.32 -8.36 -3.57
N PHE A 96 15.09 -7.57 -2.53
CA PHE A 96 13.79 -7.38 -1.88
C PHE A 96 13.28 -5.98 -2.12
N GLY A 97 12.05 -5.85 -2.64
CA GLY A 97 11.44 -4.55 -2.92
C GLY A 97 9.92 -4.58 -2.93
N GLY A 98 9.34 -3.40 -2.94
CA GLY A 98 7.91 -3.19 -3.17
C GLY A 98 7.57 -3.21 -4.66
N SER A 99 6.53 -2.43 -5.04
CA SER A 99 6.11 -2.30 -6.45
C SER A 99 7.21 -1.80 -7.37
N THR A 100 8.09 -0.94 -6.89
CA THR A 100 9.22 -0.41 -7.69
C THR A 100 10.21 -1.51 -8.07
N GLY A 101 10.48 -2.47 -7.18
CA GLY A 101 11.34 -3.61 -7.49
C GLY A 101 10.63 -4.69 -8.31
N TYR A 102 9.29 -4.76 -8.18
CA TYR A 102 8.46 -5.69 -8.93
C TYR A 102 8.22 -5.24 -10.37
N ASN A 103 7.92 -3.94 -10.58
CA ASN A 103 7.59 -3.38 -11.89
C ASN A 103 8.83 -3.17 -12.76
N GLY A 104 8.58 -2.85 -14.04
CA GLY A 104 9.62 -2.67 -15.04
C GLY A 104 9.83 -3.94 -15.88
N ASP A 105 10.31 -3.75 -17.11
CA ASP A 105 10.70 -4.83 -18.00
C ASP A 105 11.94 -4.38 -18.79
N PRO A 106 13.11 -4.85 -18.39
CA PRO A 106 13.40 -5.75 -17.28
C PRO A 106 13.21 -5.12 -15.89
N THR A 107 13.07 -5.96 -14.86
CA THR A 107 13.03 -5.50 -13.45
C THR A 107 14.36 -4.94 -12.98
N ILE A 108 14.38 -4.16 -11.89
CA ILE A 108 15.63 -3.63 -11.31
C ILE A 108 16.62 -4.76 -10.98
N ALA A 109 16.12 -5.86 -10.39
CA ALA A 109 16.95 -7.02 -10.09
C ALA A 109 17.63 -7.59 -11.37
N LYS A 110 16.86 -7.70 -12.46
CA LYS A 110 17.39 -8.19 -13.74
C LYS A 110 18.38 -7.20 -14.37
N LEU A 111 18.14 -5.89 -14.24
CA LEU A 111 19.08 -4.87 -14.70
C LEU A 111 20.42 -4.93 -13.95
N ILE A 112 20.38 -5.13 -12.62
CA ILE A 112 21.60 -5.32 -11.82
C ILE A 112 22.39 -6.53 -12.34
N GLU A 113 21.73 -7.66 -12.56
CA GLU A 113 22.33 -8.85 -13.11
C GLU A 113 23.01 -8.60 -14.46
N GLN A 114 22.28 -7.96 -15.40
CA GLN A 114 22.79 -7.62 -16.72
C GLN A 114 24.01 -6.72 -16.64
N LYS A 115 23.97 -5.66 -15.82
CA LYS A 115 25.07 -4.72 -15.65
C LYS A 115 26.33 -5.34 -15.04
N LEU A 116 26.17 -6.30 -14.14
CA LEU A 116 27.30 -7.03 -13.57
C LEU A 116 27.88 -8.05 -14.56
N LYS A 117 27.03 -8.71 -15.35
CA LYS A 117 27.48 -9.62 -16.43
C LYS A 117 28.25 -8.88 -17.54
N GLU A 118 27.85 -7.64 -17.89
CA GLU A 118 28.60 -6.78 -18.82
C GLU A 118 30.03 -6.52 -18.33
N LYS A 119 30.25 -6.58 -17.01
CA LYS A 119 31.60 -6.46 -16.39
C LYS A 119 32.32 -7.81 -16.20
N ASN A 120 31.83 -8.87 -16.85
CA ASN A 120 32.37 -10.22 -16.73
C ASN A 120 32.25 -10.82 -15.31
N ILE A 121 31.28 -10.35 -14.49
CA ILE A 121 31.04 -10.92 -13.17
C ILE A 121 29.96 -12.02 -13.33
N LYS A 122 30.29 -13.23 -12.92
CA LYS A 122 29.33 -14.35 -12.83
C LYS A 122 28.35 -14.04 -11.70
N VAL A 123 27.13 -13.65 -12.02
CA VAL A 123 26.11 -13.27 -11.04
C VAL A 123 24.73 -13.77 -11.43
N GLN A 124 23.94 -14.11 -10.43
CA GLN A 124 22.52 -14.41 -10.53
C GLN A 124 21.74 -13.60 -9.50
N THR A 125 20.63 -12.98 -9.92
CA THR A 125 19.81 -12.16 -9.04
C THR A 125 18.45 -12.80 -8.85
N PHE A 126 18.03 -12.97 -7.60
CA PHE A 126 16.70 -13.45 -7.22
C PHE A 126 15.83 -12.29 -6.80
N ASN A 127 14.74 -12.08 -7.50
CA ASN A 127 13.83 -10.96 -7.24
C ASN A 127 12.69 -11.39 -6.30
N PHE A 128 12.78 -11.04 -5.03
CA PHE A 128 11.75 -11.27 -4.01
C PHE A 128 10.76 -10.10 -3.86
N SER A 129 10.77 -9.17 -4.81
CA SER A 129 9.88 -8.01 -4.77
C SER A 129 8.43 -8.40 -5.03
N SER A 130 7.50 -7.72 -4.37
CA SER A 130 6.08 -7.82 -4.66
C SER A 130 5.37 -6.51 -4.40
N VAL A 131 4.27 -6.29 -5.14
CA VAL A 131 3.49 -5.05 -5.03
C VAL A 131 2.95 -4.89 -3.61
N SER A 132 3.11 -3.70 -3.05
CA SER A 132 2.65 -3.33 -1.70
C SER A 132 3.35 -4.05 -0.54
N SER A 133 4.45 -4.76 -0.77
CA SER A 133 5.21 -5.35 0.33
C SER A 133 6.11 -4.33 1.04
N ASN A 134 6.30 -4.55 2.34
CA ASN A 134 7.14 -3.74 3.22
C ASN A 134 8.30 -4.56 3.82
N HIS A 135 9.18 -3.91 4.59
CA HIS A 135 10.36 -4.55 5.16
C HIS A 135 10.06 -5.70 6.12
N ASN A 136 8.91 -5.69 6.82
CA ASN A 136 8.52 -6.83 7.66
C ASN A 136 8.34 -8.10 6.81
N GLN A 137 7.65 -7.97 5.66
CA GLN A 137 7.49 -9.09 4.72
C GLN A 137 8.83 -9.47 4.09
N HIS A 138 9.69 -8.49 3.77
CA HIS A 138 11.02 -8.77 3.23
C HIS A 138 11.87 -9.57 4.20
N LEU A 139 11.84 -9.23 5.50
CA LEU A 139 12.56 -9.99 6.53
C LEU A 139 12.05 -11.43 6.63
N HIS A 140 10.74 -11.64 6.66
CA HIS A 140 10.16 -12.98 6.68
C HIS A 140 10.55 -13.80 5.46
N ARG A 141 10.55 -13.20 4.26
CA ARG A 141 11.02 -13.85 3.03
C ARG A 141 12.49 -14.21 3.10
N LEU A 142 13.33 -13.30 3.58
CA LEU A 142 14.76 -13.57 3.76
C LEU A 142 14.98 -14.79 4.69
N LEU A 143 14.28 -14.85 5.81
CA LEU A 143 14.36 -15.98 6.74
C LEU A 143 13.87 -17.28 6.06
N LYS A 144 12.73 -17.22 5.37
CA LYS A 144 12.14 -18.37 4.67
C LYS A 144 13.05 -18.97 3.61
N TYR A 145 13.79 -18.13 2.90
CA TYR A 145 14.67 -18.53 1.80
C TYR A 145 16.17 -18.46 2.17
N SER A 146 16.49 -18.40 3.46
CA SER A 146 17.88 -18.32 3.95
C SER A 146 18.76 -19.52 3.56
N GLU A 147 18.15 -20.67 3.30
CA GLU A 147 18.86 -21.87 2.82
C GLU A 147 19.52 -21.68 1.45
N LEU A 148 19.07 -20.69 0.67
CA LEU A 148 19.65 -20.38 -0.63
C LEU A 148 21.06 -19.75 -0.52
N LYS A 149 21.46 -19.29 0.65
CA LYS A 149 22.82 -18.77 0.98
C LYS A 149 23.28 -17.68 0.02
N PHE A 150 22.58 -16.57 0.04
CA PHE A 150 22.94 -15.39 -0.78
C PHE A 150 24.26 -14.76 -0.34
N ASP A 151 25.07 -14.33 -1.31
CA ASP A 151 26.29 -13.58 -1.06
C ASP A 151 26.02 -12.10 -0.76
N LEU A 152 24.92 -11.55 -1.33
CA LEU A 152 24.49 -10.18 -1.13
C LEU A 152 22.97 -10.11 -1.00
N VAL A 153 22.51 -9.33 -0.01
CA VAL A 153 21.09 -9.03 0.19
C VAL A 153 20.87 -7.53 -0.01
N ILE A 154 19.94 -7.17 -0.88
CA ILE A 154 19.55 -5.79 -1.16
C ILE A 154 18.11 -5.58 -0.72
N PHE A 155 17.88 -4.64 0.22
CA PHE A 155 16.56 -4.14 0.56
C PHE A 155 16.32 -2.81 -0.13
N TYR A 156 15.36 -2.78 -1.04
CA TYR A 156 14.96 -1.61 -1.80
C TYR A 156 13.53 -1.22 -1.43
N GLY A 157 13.39 -0.38 -0.41
CA GLY A 157 12.10 -0.01 0.16
C GLY A 157 12.13 1.36 0.83
N GLY A 158 11.16 1.61 1.71
CA GLY A 158 10.96 2.86 2.46
C GLY A 158 9.63 3.54 2.15
N PHE A 159 9.16 3.51 0.92
CA PHE A 159 7.90 4.15 0.54
C PHE A 159 6.68 3.44 1.16
N ASN A 160 6.62 2.13 1.07
CA ASN A 160 5.49 1.37 1.59
C ASN A 160 5.40 1.43 3.12
N GLU A 161 6.53 1.53 3.79
CA GLU A 161 6.63 1.66 5.24
C GLU A 161 6.02 2.97 5.76
N THR A 162 6.18 4.05 4.97
CA THR A 162 5.71 5.39 5.35
C THR A 162 4.29 5.67 4.88
N ILE A 163 3.90 5.21 3.70
CA ILE A 163 2.67 5.66 3.05
C ILE A 163 1.52 4.67 3.20
N GLN A 164 1.78 3.37 3.20
CA GLN A 164 0.69 2.39 3.20
C GLN A 164 -0.16 2.42 4.46
N THR A 165 0.46 2.65 5.61
CA THR A 165 -0.25 2.78 6.89
C THR A 165 -1.13 4.02 6.98
N TYR A 166 -0.88 5.03 6.16
CA TYR A 166 -1.64 6.29 6.17
C TYR A 166 -2.66 6.38 5.05
N LEU A 167 -2.31 5.96 3.85
CA LEU A 167 -3.09 6.22 2.65
C LEU A 167 -3.87 5.02 2.12
N TYR A 168 -3.30 3.82 2.22
CA TYR A 168 -3.90 2.64 1.59
C TYR A 168 -4.58 1.70 2.57
N ASP A 169 -4.00 1.55 3.76
CA ASP A 169 -4.55 0.69 4.80
C ASP A 169 -4.24 1.29 6.18
N PRO A 170 -5.07 2.20 6.69
CA PRO A 170 -4.87 2.85 7.97
C PRO A 170 -5.13 1.93 9.16
N ARG A 171 -5.50 0.68 8.92
CA ARG A 171 -5.70 -0.30 9.98
C ARG A 171 -4.39 -0.58 10.68
N PRO A 172 -4.36 -0.62 12.02
CA PRO A 172 -3.16 -1.02 12.74
C PRO A 172 -2.71 -2.43 12.35
N GLY A 173 -1.40 -2.62 12.25
CA GLY A 173 -0.82 -3.94 12.04
C GLY A 173 -0.65 -4.38 10.59
N TYR A 174 -0.75 -3.46 9.60
CA TYR A 174 -0.37 -3.79 8.22
C TYR A 174 1.09 -4.31 8.16
N PRO A 175 1.37 -5.37 7.39
CA PRO A 175 0.49 -6.11 6.47
C PRO A 175 -0.30 -7.25 7.12
N PHE A 176 -0.10 -7.52 8.41
CA PHE A 176 -0.62 -8.71 9.10
C PHE A 176 -2.15 -8.75 9.21
N ASN A 177 -2.80 -7.59 9.08
CA ASN A 177 -4.24 -7.46 9.04
C ASN A 177 -4.81 -7.36 7.61
N TYR A 178 -4.01 -7.60 6.56
CA TYR A 178 -4.41 -7.39 5.16
C TYR A 178 -5.73 -8.10 4.79
N TRP A 179 -5.91 -9.32 5.26
CA TRP A 179 -7.10 -10.13 4.95
C TRP A 179 -8.28 -9.88 5.90
N ILE A 180 -8.07 -9.14 6.99
CA ILE A 180 -9.09 -8.82 7.99
C ILE A 180 -9.76 -7.52 7.57
N ARG A 181 -10.84 -7.60 6.80
CA ARG A 181 -11.53 -6.42 6.26
C ARG A 181 -12.66 -5.91 7.13
N ASP A 182 -13.16 -6.72 8.06
CA ASP A 182 -14.41 -6.44 8.79
C ASP A 182 -14.25 -5.51 9.99
N GLU A 183 -13.01 -5.20 10.40
CA GLU A 183 -12.72 -4.37 11.57
C GLU A 183 -12.66 -2.86 11.28
N LEU A 184 -12.83 -2.45 10.03
CA LEU A 184 -12.88 -1.04 9.69
C LEU A 184 -14.24 -0.46 10.07
N ASP A 185 -14.22 0.59 10.90
CA ASP A 185 -15.38 1.47 11.06
C ASP A 185 -15.85 1.92 9.67
N LYS A 186 -17.09 1.58 9.31
CA LYS A 186 -17.67 1.88 7.99
C LYS A 186 -17.59 3.37 7.65
N LEU A 187 -17.78 4.25 8.63
CA LEU A 187 -17.67 5.69 8.45
C LEU A 187 -16.23 6.09 8.11
N LYS A 188 -15.26 5.58 8.83
CA LYS A 188 -13.84 5.84 8.61
C LYS A 188 -13.39 5.36 7.23
N TYR A 189 -13.87 4.19 6.80
CA TYR A 189 -13.60 3.67 5.46
C TYR A 189 -14.19 4.56 4.35
N ILE A 190 -15.43 5.06 4.55
CA ILE A 190 -16.08 5.96 3.60
C ILE A 190 -15.31 7.29 3.51
N LEU A 191 -14.90 7.86 4.64
CA LEU A 191 -14.12 9.10 4.67
C LEU A 191 -12.78 8.93 3.97
N LEU A 192 -12.05 7.86 4.26
CA LEU A 192 -10.78 7.53 3.58
C LEU A 192 -10.93 7.35 2.08
N LYS A 193 -12.02 6.74 1.65
CA LYS A 193 -12.21 6.40 0.24
C LYS A 193 -12.71 7.58 -0.61
N TYR A 194 -13.44 8.51 -0.01
CA TYR A 194 -14.19 9.53 -0.74
C TYR A 194 -13.93 10.98 -0.28
N SER A 195 -13.14 11.20 0.75
CA SER A 195 -12.75 12.54 1.21
C SER A 195 -11.36 12.92 0.73
N SER A 196 -11.20 14.17 0.31
CA SER A 196 -9.90 14.73 -0.06
C SER A 196 -9.08 15.20 1.14
N ILE A 197 -9.70 15.29 2.32
CA ILE A 197 -9.12 15.85 3.54
C ILE A 197 -8.56 14.76 4.45
N TYR A 198 -9.07 13.56 4.33
CA TYR A 198 -8.65 12.42 5.15
C TYR A 198 -7.43 11.71 4.48
#